data_61dbed48a18718342e8616489e45d0c4
#
_entry.id   61dbed48a18718342e8616489e45d0c4
#
_cell.length_a   1.000
_cell.length_b   1.000
_cell.length_c   1.000
_cell.angle_alpha   90.00
_cell.angle_beta   90.00
_cell.angle_gamma   90.00
#
_symmetry.space_group_name_H-M   'P 1'
#
loop_
_entity.id
_entity.type
_entity.pdbx_description
1 polymer ?
#
loop_
_entity_poly.entity_id
_entity_poly.type
_entity_poly.pdbx_seq_one_letter_code
_entity_poly.pdbx_strand_id
1 'polypeptide(L)' 'MSKVLAIDYGKKRCGFAISDEDQSIAFPLETVDNKEVYQYIKNITENENIVKFVIGLPRTNTNDLFNLESEIKLFIKKIK' A
#
# COMPACT_ATOMS: atom_id res chain seq x y z
N MET A 1 -14.01 -14.87 1.40
CA MET A 1 -14.13 -13.68 0.90
C MET A 1 -12.95 -12.77 1.07
N SER A 2 -12.87 -11.77 0.27
CA SER A 2 -11.57 -11.27 -0.10
C SER A 2 -11.55 -9.75 -0.08
N LYS A 3 -10.53 -9.20 0.61
CA LYS A 3 -10.39 -7.76 0.76
C LYS A 3 -9.25 -7.25 -0.12
N VAL A 4 -9.34 -5.97 -0.45
CA VAL A 4 -8.30 -5.27 -1.19
C VAL A 4 -7.61 -4.31 -0.23
N LEU A 5 -6.29 -4.32 -0.21
CA LEU A 5 -5.51 -3.36 0.57
C LEU A 5 -4.97 -2.29 -0.38
N ALA A 6 -5.35 -1.05 -0.12
CA ALA A 6 -4.88 0.09 -0.89
C ALA A 6 -3.74 0.77 -0.15
N ILE A 7 -2.70 1.11 -0.88
CA ILE A 7 -1.50 1.73 -0.34
C ILE A 7 -1.25 3.03 -1.10
N ASP A 8 -1.27 4.14 -0.38
CA ASP A 8 -0.92 5.44 -0.95
C ASP A 8 0.55 5.68 -0.62
N TYR A 9 1.42 5.38 -1.59
CA TYR A 9 2.86 5.38 -1.36
C TYR A 9 3.42 6.80 -1.31
N GLY A 10 4.14 7.11 -0.24
CA GLY A 10 4.87 8.36 -0.09
C GLY A 10 6.33 8.08 0.23
N LYS A 11 7.17 9.08 0.08
CA LYS A 11 8.60 8.92 0.33
C LYS A 11 8.93 8.62 1.79
N LYS A 12 8.18 9.19 2.71
CA LYS A 12 8.42 9.02 4.14
C LYS A 12 7.39 8.11 4.80
N ARG A 13 6.16 8.18 4.36
CA ARG A 13 5.05 7.43 4.96
C ARG A 13 4.15 6.90 3.88
N CYS A 14 3.47 5.81 4.21
CA CYS A 14 2.44 5.24 3.34
C CYS A 14 1.10 5.30 4.06
N GLY A 15 0.06 5.72 3.35
CA GLY A 15 -1.30 5.65 3.85
C GLY A 15 -1.94 4.34 3.42
N PHE A 16 -2.81 3.82 4.26
CA PHE A 16 -3.46 2.54 3.98
C PHE A 16 -4.96 2.65 4.06
N ALA A 17 -5.64 1.86 3.25
CA ALA A 17 -7.07 1.66 3.33
C ALA A 17 -7.37 0.20 2.98
N ILE A 18 -8.45 -0.33 3.53
CA ILE A 18 -8.83 -1.71 3.28
C ILE A 18 -10.29 -1.75 2.85
N SER A 19 -10.61 -2.63 1.91
CA SER A 19 -11.99 -2.80 1.48
C SER A 19 -12.72 -3.76 2.40
N ASP A 20 -14.06 -3.72 2.32
CA ASP A 20 -14.88 -4.79 2.89
C ASP A 20 -14.75 -6.05 2.01
N GLU A 21 -15.36 -7.12 2.45
CA GLU A 21 -15.29 -8.40 1.73
C GLU A 21 -15.95 -8.34 0.35
N ASP A 22 -16.93 -7.47 0.18
CA ASP A 22 -17.60 -7.26 -1.10
C ASP A 22 -16.85 -6.30 -2.03
N GLN A 23 -15.79 -5.68 -1.52
CA GLN A 23 -14.98 -4.72 -2.26
C GLN A 23 -15.78 -3.49 -2.73
N SER A 24 -16.79 -3.11 -1.97
CA SER A 24 -17.65 -1.98 -2.32
C SER A 24 -17.38 -0.75 -1.48
N ILE A 25 -16.79 -0.89 -0.30
CA ILE A 25 -16.51 0.21 0.60
C ILE A 25 -15.04 0.15 1.03
N ALA A 26 -14.38 1.30 1.08
CA ALA A 26 -13.01 1.39 1.56
C ALA A 26 -13.02 2.06 2.94
N PHE A 27 -12.29 1.47 3.87
CA PHE A 27 -12.12 1.99 5.21
C PHE A 27 -10.70 2.50 5.37
N PRO A 28 -10.50 3.75 5.78
CA PRO A 28 -9.15 4.25 6.01
C PRO A 28 -8.52 3.55 7.21
N LEU A 29 -7.25 3.22 7.06
CA LEU A 29 -6.43 2.70 8.12
C LEU A 29 -5.41 3.76 8.53
N GLU A 30 -4.28 3.34 9.06
CA GLU A 30 -3.26 4.25 9.54
C GLU A 30 -2.35 4.73 8.42
N THR A 31 -1.67 5.85 8.69
CA THR A 31 -0.51 6.27 7.91
C THR A 31 0.71 5.79 8.66
N VAL A 32 1.58 5.07 7.99
CA VAL A 32 2.68 4.33 8.60
C VAL A 32 4.01 4.82 8.04
N ASP A 33 4.98 5.00 8.91
CA ASP A 33 6.34 5.36 8.51
C ASP A 33 6.93 4.26 7.63
N ASN A 34 7.68 4.65 6.59
CA ASN A 34 8.21 3.67 5.64
C ASN A 34 9.10 2.60 6.27
N LYS A 35 9.69 2.89 7.40
CA LYS A 35 10.49 1.90 8.13
C LYS A 35 9.65 0.74 8.63
N GLU A 36 8.37 0.95 8.83
CA GLU A 36 7.46 -0.03 9.44
C GLU A 36 6.44 -0.60 8.47
N VAL A 37 6.48 -0.16 7.21
CA VAL A 37 5.45 -0.51 6.22
C VAL A 37 5.38 -2.03 6.00
N TYR A 38 6.52 -2.69 5.84
CA TYR A 38 6.51 -4.12 5.55
C TYR A 38 5.94 -4.92 6.71
N GLN A 39 6.29 -4.54 7.94
CA GLN A 39 5.73 -5.21 9.12
C GLN A 39 4.24 -4.95 9.24
N TYR A 40 3.81 -3.75 8.93
CA TYR A 40 2.39 -3.40 8.95
C TYR A 40 1.60 -4.23 7.95
N ILE A 41 2.10 -4.34 6.71
CA ILE A 41 1.46 -5.15 5.67
C ILE A 41 1.41 -6.62 6.10
N LYS A 42 2.48 -7.13 6.67
CA LYS A 42 2.53 -8.50 7.14
C LYS A 42 1.47 -8.75 8.21
N ASN A 43 1.35 -7.84 9.16
CA ASN A 43 0.35 -7.98 10.22
C ASN A 43 -1.06 -7.99 9.66
N ILE A 44 -1.35 -7.11 8.70
CA ILE A 44 -2.68 -7.06 8.08
C ILE A 44 -2.95 -8.34 7.29
N THR A 45 -1.99 -8.80 6.51
CA THR A 45 -2.21 -10.02 5.70
C THR A 45 -2.34 -11.27 6.53
N GLU A 46 -1.79 -11.29 7.73
CA GLU A 46 -1.98 -12.41 8.65
C GLU A 46 -3.37 -12.42 9.29
N ASN A 47 -3.98 -11.25 9.47
CA ASN A 47 -5.25 -11.11 10.16
C ASN A 47 -6.44 -10.96 9.22
N GLU A 48 -6.20 -10.54 7.99
CA GLU A 48 -7.23 -10.29 7.00
C GLU A 48 -6.92 -11.06 5.72
N ASN A 49 -7.96 -11.47 5.02
CA ASN A 49 -7.78 -12.18 3.75
C ASN A 49 -7.59 -11.17 2.62
N ILE A 50 -6.35 -10.74 2.40
CA ILE A 50 -6.02 -9.77 1.36
C ILE A 50 -5.70 -10.53 0.07
N VAL A 51 -6.45 -10.26 -0.98
CA VAL A 51 -6.26 -10.92 -2.27
C VAL A 51 -5.65 -10.02 -3.32
N LYS A 52 -5.64 -8.71 -3.08
CA LYS A 52 -5.15 -7.75 -4.06
C LYS A 52 -4.58 -6.54 -3.34
N PHE A 53 -3.48 -6.02 -3.88
CA PHE A 53 -2.90 -4.76 -3.45
C PHE A 53 -3.09 -3.72 -4.55
N VAL A 54 -3.53 -2.54 -4.18
CA VAL A 54 -3.63 -1.40 -5.10
C VAL A 54 -2.68 -0.32 -4.58
N ILE A 55 -1.73 0.10 -5.40
CA ILE A 55 -0.75 1.08 -4.98
C ILE A 55 -0.96 2.37 -5.77
N GLY A 56 -1.28 3.43 -5.04
CA GLY A 56 -1.42 4.75 -5.62
C GLY A 56 -0.09 5.45 -5.77
N LEU A 57 0.11 6.08 -6.90
CA LEU A 57 1.31 6.84 -7.18
C LEU A 57 1.09 8.30 -6.82
N PRO A 58 2.02 8.92 -6.11
CA PRO A 58 1.89 10.35 -5.82
C PRO A 58 2.04 11.16 -7.09
N ARG A 59 1.36 12.31 -7.15
CA ARG A 59 1.54 13.26 -8.23
C ARG A 59 2.78 14.08 -7.94
N THR A 60 3.73 14.03 -8.86
CA THR A 60 5.00 14.72 -8.69
C THR A 60 5.53 15.09 -10.06
N ASN A 61 6.65 15.84 -10.12
CA ASN A 61 7.25 16.17 -11.40
C ASN A 61 7.88 14.93 -12.03
N THR A 62 8.23 15.03 -13.31
CA THR A 62 8.66 13.88 -14.09
C THR A 62 9.88 13.16 -13.48
N ASN A 63 10.85 13.91 -12.99
CA ASN A 63 12.05 13.31 -12.43
C ASN A 63 11.77 12.59 -11.12
N ASP A 64 10.98 13.21 -10.25
CA ASP A 64 10.61 12.59 -8.99
C ASP A 64 9.76 11.36 -9.22
N LEU A 65 8.86 11.42 -10.20
CA LEU A 65 8.02 10.28 -10.53
C LEU A 65 8.85 9.10 -11.01
N PHE A 66 9.86 9.36 -11.83
CA PHE A 66 10.75 8.31 -12.33
C PHE A 66 11.48 7.61 -11.18
N ASN A 67 12.03 8.38 -10.25
CA ASN A 67 12.71 7.82 -9.08
C ASN A 67 11.74 7.04 -8.19
N LEU A 68 10.54 7.56 -8.02
CA LEU A 68 9.53 6.92 -7.22
C LEU A 68 9.06 5.60 -7.82
N GLU A 69 8.95 5.52 -9.13
CA GLU A 69 8.58 4.28 -9.81
C GLU A 69 9.58 3.17 -9.50
N SER A 70 10.87 3.49 -9.50
CA SER A 70 11.90 2.50 -9.16
C SER A 70 11.75 2.02 -7.72
N GLU A 71 11.51 2.93 -6.78
CA GLU A 71 11.29 2.58 -5.39
C GLU A 71 10.04 1.72 -5.22
N ILE A 72 8.97 2.05 -5.92
CA ILE A 72 7.71 1.31 -5.83
C ILE A 72 7.86 -0.09 -6.40
N LYS A 73 8.61 -0.25 -7.48
CA LYS A 73 8.87 -1.58 -8.02
C LYS A 73 9.61 -2.46 -7.03
N LEU A 74 10.60 -1.91 -6.32
CA LEU A 74 11.30 -2.63 -5.27
C LEU A 74 10.36 -2.96 -4.11
N PHE A 75 9.52 -2.02 -3.74
CA PHE A 75 8.53 -2.21 -2.70
C PHE A 75 7.57 -3.36 -3.03
N ILE A 76 7.02 -3.36 -4.23
CA ILE A 76 6.11 -4.42 -4.68
C ILE A 76 6.81 -5.77 -4.64
N LYS A 77 8.05 -5.82 -5.07
CA LYS A 77 8.82 -7.05 -5.07
C LYS A 77 9.00 -7.62 -3.67
N LYS A 78 9.18 -6.74 -2.68
CA LYS A 78 9.36 -7.18 -1.29
C LYS A 78 8.09 -7.69 -0.63
N ILE A 79 6.93 -7.16 -1.01
CA ILE A 79 5.67 -7.57 -0.38
C ILE A 79 5.04 -8.80 -1.03
N LYS A 80 5.58 -9.25 -2.12
CA LYS A 80 5.16 -10.51 -2.74
C LYS A 80 5.96 -11.70 -2.14
#